data_39faa40895aac8ca10ffc144897cf8b0
#
_entry.id   39faa40895aac8ca10ffc144897cf8b0
#
_cell.length_a   1.000
_cell.length_b   1.000
_cell.length_c   1.000
_cell.angle_alpha   90.00
_cell.angle_beta   90.00
_cell.angle_gamma   90.00
#
_symmetry.space_group_name_H-M   'P 1'
#
loop_
_entity.id
_entity.type
_entity.pdbx_description
1 polymer ?
#
loop_
_entity_poly.entity_id
_entity_poly.type
_entity_poly.pdbx_seq_one_letter_code
_entity_poly.pdbx_strand_id
1 'polypeptide(L)'
;MEEIRLLTKDDIDVRVSNVTDNNGTIKVMLLLYKDARVDMKILDELYTPMGWKRTHKLIGDRLYCSVEVYCPELGEWISKEDVGTESNTEAEKGQASDSFKRACVNWGIGRELYSAPRIYVTLNQGEYYYDRNNRLKVSATFSVSRIEYDVKERVIKELDIVDKSGSVRYSMTGRIAELTTQAAQPSQAVQARRKAANRPTQPAPAPSAYTPVEQGLFNRMVENYVHGVAAKDGGDYRTAWINYTHAGEAEVAIFDNAVQDYMYSCGIQ
;
A
#
# COMPACT_ATOMS: atom_id res chain seq x y z
N MET A 1 -25.14 -13.10 10.55
CA MET A 1 -24.28 -11.91 10.79
C MET A 1 -24.41 -11.00 9.59
N GLU A 2 -24.77 -9.73 9.75
CA GLU A 2 -24.85 -8.78 8.65
C GLU A 2 -23.46 -8.57 8.03
N GLU A 3 -23.43 -8.33 6.72
CA GLU A 3 -22.17 -8.10 5.99
C GLU A 3 -21.66 -6.69 6.27
N ILE A 4 -20.35 -6.57 6.57
CA ILE A 4 -19.69 -5.29 6.79
C ILE A 4 -19.68 -4.50 5.48
N ARG A 5 -20.30 -3.32 5.47
CA ARG A 5 -20.34 -2.46 4.29
C ARG A 5 -18.94 -2.03 3.84
N LEU A 6 -18.79 -1.75 2.55
CA LEU A 6 -17.62 -1.09 2.01
C LEU A 6 -17.59 0.39 2.40
N LEU A 7 -16.40 0.99 2.44
CA LEU A 7 -16.23 2.41 2.70
C LEU A 7 -16.79 3.24 1.52
N THR A 8 -17.48 4.31 1.84
CA THR A 8 -17.89 5.33 0.86
C THR A 8 -16.76 6.35 0.66
N LYS A 9 -16.87 7.19 -0.37
CA LYS A 9 -15.92 8.29 -0.58
C LYS A 9 -15.79 9.23 0.64
N ASP A 10 -16.89 9.36 1.41
CA ASP A 10 -16.96 10.24 2.59
C ASP A 10 -16.35 9.60 3.86
N ASP A 11 -16.07 8.30 3.83
CA ASP A 11 -15.37 7.56 4.88
C ASP A 11 -13.84 7.54 4.67
N ILE A 12 -13.36 8.07 3.54
CA ILE A 12 -11.96 7.94 3.11
C ILE A 12 -11.31 9.30 3.00
N ASP A 13 -10.26 9.47 3.77
CA ASP A 13 -9.36 10.62 3.70
C ASP A 13 -8.15 10.33 2.82
N VAL A 14 -7.52 11.40 2.31
CA VAL A 14 -6.31 11.34 1.48
C VAL A 14 -5.20 12.12 2.14
N ARG A 15 -4.03 11.53 2.29
CA ARG A 15 -2.84 12.23 2.79
C ARG A 15 -1.64 12.05 1.88
N VAL A 16 -0.74 13.04 1.89
CA VAL A 16 0.58 12.89 1.28
C VAL A 16 1.42 11.94 2.15
N SER A 17 1.88 10.88 1.55
CA SER A 17 2.74 9.85 2.19
C SER A 17 4.21 10.11 1.91
N ASN A 18 4.54 10.48 0.67
CA ASN A 18 5.92 10.77 0.26
C ASN A 18 5.96 11.92 -0.74
N VAL A 19 7.07 12.64 -0.76
CA VAL A 19 7.34 13.74 -1.70
C VAL A 19 8.65 13.46 -2.40
N THR A 20 8.67 13.58 -3.71
CA THR A 20 9.87 13.39 -4.55
C THR A 20 10.07 14.63 -5.40
N ASP A 21 11.28 15.15 -5.42
CA ASP A 21 11.71 16.21 -6.33
C ASP A 21 12.58 15.60 -7.43
N ASN A 22 12.08 15.63 -8.65
CA ASN A 22 12.80 15.21 -9.84
C ASN A 22 13.12 16.43 -10.71
N ASN A 23 14.28 17.04 -10.49
CA ASN A 23 14.75 18.21 -11.25
C ASN A 23 13.70 19.35 -11.31
N GLY A 24 13.14 19.71 -10.16
CA GLY A 24 12.14 20.78 -10.04
C GLY A 24 10.70 20.34 -10.34
N THR A 25 10.49 19.07 -10.74
CA THR A 25 9.15 18.48 -10.84
C THR A 25 8.80 17.78 -9.55
N ILE A 26 7.95 18.42 -8.75
CA ILE A 26 7.54 17.85 -7.46
C ILE A 26 6.40 16.86 -7.66
N LYS A 27 6.62 15.61 -7.25
CA LYS A 27 5.61 14.55 -7.24
C LYS A 27 5.32 14.11 -5.82
N VAL A 28 4.07 13.87 -5.51
CA VAL A 28 3.62 13.31 -4.24
C VAL A 28 3.00 11.94 -4.45
N MET A 29 3.26 11.04 -3.51
CA MET A 29 2.51 9.80 -3.37
C MET A 29 1.41 10.02 -2.36
N LEU A 30 0.17 9.73 -2.75
CA LEU A 30 -1.01 9.83 -1.90
C LEU A 30 -1.34 8.48 -1.30
N LEU A 31 -1.82 8.50 -0.04
CA LEU A 31 -2.30 7.35 0.68
C LEU A 31 -3.75 7.58 1.10
N LEU A 32 -4.60 6.60 0.79
CA LEU A 32 -5.97 6.54 1.30
C LEU A 32 -5.96 6.01 2.73
N TYR A 33 -6.74 6.60 3.60
CA TYR A 33 -6.92 6.11 4.97
C TYR A 33 -8.31 6.44 5.51
N LYS A 34 -8.71 5.84 6.59
CA LYS A 34 -9.95 6.14 7.32
C LYS A 34 -9.64 6.67 8.72
N ASP A 35 -10.47 7.58 9.21
CA ASP A 35 -10.44 8.01 10.61
C ASP A 35 -11.01 6.92 11.52
N ALA A 36 -10.55 6.83 12.75
CA ALA A 36 -11.04 5.86 13.73
C ALA A 36 -12.53 6.01 14.05
N ARG A 37 -13.12 7.19 13.81
CA ARG A 37 -14.56 7.44 13.96
C ARG A 37 -15.39 6.71 12.91
N VAL A 38 -14.84 6.46 11.74
CA VAL A 38 -15.48 5.62 10.72
C VAL A 38 -15.60 4.18 11.20
N ASP A 39 -14.56 3.65 11.85
CA ASP A 39 -14.61 2.32 12.46
C ASP A 39 -15.69 2.23 13.53
N MET A 40 -15.74 3.21 14.43
CA MET A 40 -16.79 3.26 15.48
C MET A 40 -18.18 3.31 14.88
N LYS A 41 -18.39 4.16 13.85
CA LYS A 41 -19.69 4.27 13.16
C LYS A 41 -20.12 2.92 12.55
N ILE A 42 -19.22 2.22 11.87
CA ILE A 42 -19.55 0.93 11.27
C ILE A 42 -19.82 -0.14 12.32
N LEU A 43 -19.07 -0.14 13.42
CA LEU A 43 -19.33 -1.05 14.55
C LEU A 43 -20.67 -0.75 15.20
N ASP A 44 -21.04 0.53 15.38
CA ASP A 44 -22.34 0.94 15.93
C ASP A 44 -23.50 0.58 14.98
N GLU A 45 -23.30 0.72 13.66
CA GLU A 45 -24.28 0.34 12.65
C GLU A 45 -24.61 -1.17 12.68
N LEU A 46 -23.59 -2.01 12.88
CA LEU A 46 -23.72 -3.47 12.84
C LEU A 46 -24.09 -4.11 14.17
N TYR A 47 -23.53 -3.60 15.27
CA TYR A 47 -23.60 -4.27 16.56
C TYR A 47 -24.27 -3.41 17.64
N THR A 48 -24.69 -2.20 17.30
CA THR A 48 -25.09 -1.14 18.25
C THR A 48 -23.94 -0.75 19.19
N PRO A 49 -23.98 0.43 19.86
CA PRO A 49 -22.93 0.84 20.79
C PRO A 49 -22.71 -0.09 21.99
N MET A 50 -23.68 -0.97 22.28
CA MET A 50 -23.62 -1.92 23.41
C MET A 50 -23.14 -3.32 22.96
N GLY A 51 -23.12 -3.60 21.68
CA GLY A 51 -22.76 -4.92 21.13
C GLY A 51 -21.28 -5.07 20.79
N TRP A 52 -20.48 -4.02 21.00
CA TRP A 52 -19.03 -4.08 20.83
C TRP A 52 -18.30 -3.32 21.95
N LYS A 53 -17.04 -3.65 22.15
CA LYS A 53 -16.16 -2.97 23.10
C LYS A 53 -14.72 -3.02 22.62
N ARG A 54 -13.88 -2.10 23.12
CA ARG A 54 -12.45 -2.08 22.87
C ARG A 54 -11.65 -1.98 24.15
N THR A 55 -10.51 -2.63 24.18
CA THR A 55 -9.55 -2.58 25.29
C THR A 55 -8.15 -2.39 24.74
N HIS A 56 -7.38 -1.49 25.35
CA HIS A 56 -5.97 -1.33 25.04
C HIS A 56 -5.12 -2.04 26.08
N LYS A 57 -4.07 -2.74 25.64
CA LYS A 57 -3.12 -3.45 26.49
C LYS A 57 -1.70 -3.09 26.05
N LEU A 58 -0.85 -2.80 27.03
CA LEU A 58 0.58 -2.69 26.77
C LEU A 58 1.23 -4.08 26.90
N ILE A 59 1.85 -4.54 25.83
CA ILE A 59 2.58 -5.81 25.78
C ILE A 59 4.02 -5.49 25.39
N GLY A 60 4.94 -5.62 26.34
CA GLY A 60 6.28 -5.07 26.20
C GLY A 60 6.23 -3.53 26.15
N ASP A 61 6.74 -2.98 25.04
CA ASP A 61 6.77 -1.54 24.72
C ASP A 61 5.71 -1.14 23.67
N ARG A 62 4.78 -2.05 23.32
CA ARG A 62 3.80 -1.84 22.24
C ARG A 62 2.38 -1.85 22.74
N LEU A 63 1.57 -0.91 22.23
CA LEU A 63 0.17 -0.81 22.56
C LEU A 63 -0.67 -1.62 21.57
N TYR A 64 -1.34 -2.64 22.10
CA TYR A 64 -2.33 -3.46 21.37
C TYR A 64 -3.73 -2.93 21.65
N CYS A 65 -4.60 -3.02 20.66
CA CYS A 65 -6.04 -2.83 20.81
C CYS A 65 -6.76 -4.12 20.50
N SER A 66 -7.58 -4.59 21.42
CA SER A 66 -8.54 -5.65 21.22
C SER A 66 -9.90 -5.04 20.95
N VAL A 67 -10.53 -5.41 19.84
CA VAL A 67 -11.93 -5.10 19.52
C VAL A 67 -12.74 -6.38 19.65
N GLU A 68 -13.74 -6.34 20.52
CA GLU A 68 -14.60 -7.48 20.84
C GLU A 68 -16.03 -7.18 20.41
N VAL A 69 -16.67 -8.17 19.82
CA VAL A 69 -18.07 -8.15 19.39
C VAL A 69 -18.80 -9.30 20.05
N TYR A 70 -19.98 -9.04 20.57
CA TYR A 70 -20.83 -10.06 21.15
C TYR A 70 -21.48 -10.90 20.04
N CYS A 71 -21.31 -12.22 20.10
CA CYS A 71 -21.93 -13.17 19.20
C CYS A 71 -23.12 -13.85 19.91
N PRO A 72 -24.37 -13.47 19.60
CA PRO A 72 -25.55 -14.04 20.29
C PRO A 72 -25.69 -15.56 20.06
N GLU A 73 -25.29 -16.05 18.88
CA GLU A 73 -25.39 -17.46 18.51
C GLU A 73 -24.49 -18.35 19.37
N LEU A 74 -23.36 -17.80 19.82
CA LEU A 74 -22.39 -18.51 20.69
C LEU A 74 -22.54 -18.11 22.17
N GLY A 75 -23.24 -17.01 22.47
CA GLY A 75 -23.31 -16.44 23.80
C GLY A 75 -22.00 -15.87 24.31
N GLU A 76 -21.05 -15.54 23.41
CA GLU A 76 -19.67 -15.19 23.74
C GLU A 76 -19.23 -13.88 23.08
N TRP A 77 -18.23 -13.24 23.71
CA TRP A 77 -17.50 -12.12 23.14
C TRP A 77 -16.35 -12.65 22.27
N ILE A 78 -16.41 -12.39 20.97
CA ILE A 78 -15.34 -12.74 20.03
C ILE A 78 -14.38 -11.56 19.93
N SER A 79 -13.08 -11.82 20.08
CA SER A 79 -12.03 -10.82 20.12
C SER A 79 -11.11 -10.92 18.91
N LYS A 80 -10.75 -9.74 18.36
CA LYS A 80 -9.64 -9.62 17.40
C LYS A 80 -8.78 -8.43 17.80
N GLU A 81 -7.46 -8.60 17.77
CA GLU A 81 -6.53 -7.58 18.23
C GLU A 81 -5.44 -7.29 17.20
N ASP A 82 -4.84 -6.09 17.31
CA ASP A 82 -3.68 -5.70 16.52
C ASP A 82 -2.86 -4.64 17.27
N VAL A 83 -1.62 -4.47 16.85
CA VAL A 83 -0.65 -3.53 17.42
C VAL A 83 -0.67 -2.20 16.67
N GLY A 84 -0.53 -1.10 17.39
CA GLY A 84 -0.37 0.23 16.81
C GLY A 84 1.09 0.64 16.66
N THR A 85 1.35 1.49 15.68
CA THR A 85 2.61 2.21 15.52
C THR A 85 2.49 3.63 16.04
N GLU A 86 3.58 4.18 16.59
CA GLU A 86 3.63 5.56 17.05
C GLU A 86 3.53 6.55 15.88
N SER A 87 2.88 7.68 16.12
CA SER A 87 2.89 8.79 15.17
C SER A 87 4.04 9.77 15.49
N ASN A 88 4.52 10.47 14.47
CA ASN A 88 5.62 11.43 14.62
C ASN A 88 5.24 12.70 15.42
N THR A 89 3.96 12.97 15.66
CA THR A 89 3.48 14.21 16.26
C THR A 89 2.83 14.02 17.63
N GLU A 90 2.07 12.95 17.83
CA GLU A 90 1.39 12.60 19.08
C GLU A 90 1.51 11.08 19.27
N ALA A 91 2.67 10.62 19.76
CA ALA A 91 3.05 9.21 19.77
C ALA A 91 1.99 8.30 20.40
N GLU A 92 1.60 8.57 21.65
CA GLU A 92 0.64 7.72 22.39
C GLU A 92 -0.76 7.71 21.79
N LYS A 93 -1.30 8.90 21.46
CA LYS A 93 -2.62 9.03 20.83
C LYS A 93 -2.65 8.42 19.45
N GLY A 94 -1.57 8.61 18.68
CA GLY A 94 -1.38 8.00 17.36
C GLY A 94 -1.37 6.49 17.45
N GLN A 95 -0.61 5.92 18.39
CA GLN A 95 -0.50 4.49 18.61
C GLN A 95 -1.84 3.86 19.03
N ALA A 96 -2.59 4.52 19.94
CA ALA A 96 -3.90 4.04 20.36
C ALA A 96 -4.93 4.06 19.21
N SER A 97 -4.93 5.12 18.39
CA SER A 97 -5.81 5.22 17.22
C SER A 97 -5.41 4.22 16.13
N ASP A 98 -4.13 4.01 15.90
CA ASP A 98 -3.62 3.08 14.89
C ASP A 98 -3.93 1.63 15.26
N SER A 99 -3.66 1.21 16.51
CA SER A 99 -3.99 -0.13 17.01
C SER A 99 -5.47 -0.46 16.87
N PHE A 100 -6.36 0.51 17.19
CA PHE A 100 -7.80 0.34 17.03
C PHE A 100 -8.20 0.17 15.56
N LYS A 101 -7.75 1.04 14.67
CA LYS A 101 -8.05 0.95 13.23
C LYS A 101 -7.58 -0.38 12.64
N ARG A 102 -6.40 -0.86 13.05
CA ARG A 102 -5.85 -2.15 12.61
C ARG A 102 -6.64 -3.34 13.15
N ALA A 103 -7.07 -3.29 14.42
CA ALA A 103 -7.96 -4.30 14.97
C ALA A 103 -9.29 -4.36 14.21
N CYS A 104 -9.85 -3.21 13.80
CA CYS A 104 -11.05 -3.14 12.98
C CYS A 104 -10.85 -3.72 11.56
N VAL A 105 -9.66 -3.59 10.97
CA VAL A 105 -9.32 -4.28 9.70
C VAL A 105 -9.39 -5.79 9.86
N ASN A 106 -9.01 -6.35 11.03
CA ASN A 106 -9.14 -7.77 11.29
C ASN A 106 -10.62 -8.23 11.33
N TRP A 107 -11.54 -7.34 11.65
CA TRP A 107 -12.99 -7.54 11.51
C TRP A 107 -13.50 -7.36 10.08
N GLY A 108 -12.71 -6.80 9.17
CA GLY A 108 -13.06 -6.55 7.75
C GLY A 108 -13.40 -5.11 7.43
N ILE A 109 -13.36 -4.19 8.40
CA ILE A 109 -13.70 -2.77 8.20
C ILE A 109 -12.55 -2.05 7.49
N GLY A 110 -12.78 -1.54 6.29
CA GLY A 110 -11.80 -0.80 5.50
C GLY A 110 -10.67 -1.66 4.94
N ARG A 111 -10.84 -2.99 4.90
CA ARG A 111 -9.87 -3.92 4.32
C ARG A 111 -9.62 -3.66 2.85
N GLU A 112 -10.63 -3.16 2.12
CA GLU A 112 -10.56 -2.77 0.72
C GLU A 112 -9.53 -1.70 0.41
N LEU A 113 -9.16 -0.86 1.37
CA LEU A 113 -8.11 0.16 1.19
C LEU A 113 -6.73 -0.43 0.88
N TYR A 114 -6.48 -1.68 1.27
CA TYR A 114 -5.23 -2.37 0.93
C TYR A 114 -5.13 -2.74 -0.56
N SER A 115 -6.25 -2.68 -1.30
CA SER A 115 -6.27 -2.85 -2.75
C SER A 115 -6.00 -1.56 -3.52
N ALA A 116 -5.79 -0.43 -2.82
CA ALA A 116 -5.56 0.87 -3.45
C ALA A 116 -4.30 0.85 -4.33
N PRO A 117 -4.37 1.42 -5.53
CA PRO A 117 -3.20 1.55 -6.39
C PRO A 117 -2.20 2.54 -5.79
N ARG A 118 -0.97 2.54 -6.30
CA ARG A 118 -0.02 3.62 -6.01
C ARG A 118 -0.46 4.90 -6.71
N ILE A 119 -0.85 5.91 -5.95
CA ILE A 119 -1.41 7.16 -6.44
C ILE A 119 -0.31 8.21 -6.47
N TYR A 120 0.11 8.64 -7.66
CA TYR A 120 1.08 9.72 -7.84
C TYR A 120 0.43 10.93 -8.46
N VAL A 121 0.68 12.11 -7.89
CA VAL A 121 0.22 13.40 -8.38
C VAL A 121 1.41 14.34 -8.52
N THR A 122 1.52 15.01 -9.68
CA THR A 122 2.47 16.10 -9.87
C THR A 122 1.88 17.37 -9.30
N LEU A 123 2.62 18.06 -8.43
CA LEU A 123 2.19 19.34 -7.86
C LEU A 123 2.42 20.50 -8.81
N ASN A 124 1.48 21.42 -8.82
CA ASN A 124 1.59 22.70 -9.52
C ASN A 124 2.35 23.71 -8.65
N GLN A 125 2.83 24.77 -9.29
CA GLN A 125 3.42 25.90 -8.57
C GLN A 125 2.39 26.51 -7.60
N GLY A 126 2.80 26.75 -6.35
CA GLY A 126 1.91 27.26 -5.28
C GLY A 126 1.25 26.15 -4.45
N GLU A 127 1.34 24.87 -4.84
CA GLU A 127 0.85 23.73 -4.06
C GLU A 127 1.89 23.18 -3.08
N TYR A 128 3.09 23.74 -3.09
CA TYR A 128 4.20 23.44 -2.20
C TYR A 128 5.03 24.66 -1.90
N TYR A 129 5.80 24.63 -0.83
CA TYR A 129 6.74 25.67 -0.42
C TYR A 129 7.91 25.07 0.35
N TYR A 130 9.00 25.81 0.45
CA TYR A 130 10.12 25.45 1.32
C TYR A 130 10.00 26.21 2.63
N ASP A 131 10.08 25.50 3.76
CA ASP A 131 10.07 26.10 5.08
C ASP A 131 11.40 26.83 5.38
N ARG A 132 11.50 27.45 6.57
CA ARG A 132 12.71 28.21 6.99
C ARG A 132 13.97 27.33 7.07
N ASN A 133 13.82 26.00 7.16
CA ASN A 133 14.89 25.02 7.18
C ASN A 133 15.16 24.40 5.80
N ASN A 134 14.66 25.03 4.74
CA ASN A 134 14.74 24.53 3.36
C ASN A 134 14.15 23.13 3.17
N ARG A 135 13.12 22.78 3.96
CA ARG A 135 12.39 21.52 3.83
C ARG A 135 11.16 21.74 2.98
N LEU A 136 10.99 20.90 1.97
CA LEU A 136 9.81 20.91 1.10
C LEU A 136 8.55 20.55 1.90
N LYS A 137 7.54 21.41 1.84
CA LYS A 137 6.24 21.28 2.46
C LYS A 137 5.15 21.33 1.40
N VAL A 138 4.16 20.47 1.52
CA VAL A 138 3.00 20.42 0.63
C VAL A 138 1.84 21.15 1.29
N SER A 139 1.25 22.11 0.57
CA SER A 139 0.04 22.84 0.97
C SER A 139 -1.22 22.34 0.27
N ALA A 140 -1.05 21.57 -0.82
CA ALA A 140 -2.18 20.96 -1.53
C ALA A 140 -2.92 19.96 -0.64
N THR A 141 -4.24 19.94 -0.75
CA THR A 141 -5.13 18.96 -0.14
C THR A 141 -5.87 18.19 -1.21
N PHE A 142 -6.12 16.93 -0.95
CA PHE A 142 -6.76 16.01 -1.89
C PHE A 142 -7.91 15.28 -1.19
N SER A 143 -8.92 14.90 -1.97
CA SER A 143 -10.06 14.11 -1.50
C SER A 143 -10.52 13.10 -2.55
N VAL A 144 -11.19 12.05 -2.11
CA VAL A 144 -11.83 11.09 -3.00
C VAL A 144 -13.12 11.69 -3.54
N SER A 145 -13.24 11.83 -4.86
CA SER A 145 -14.49 12.26 -5.51
C SER A 145 -15.35 11.10 -5.97
N ARG A 146 -14.70 10.00 -6.38
CA ARG A 146 -15.37 8.77 -6.81
C ARG A 146 -14.57 7.55 -6.34
N ILE A 147 -15.29 6.53 -5.88
CA ILE A 147 -14.74 5.22 -5.60
C ILE A 147 -15.80 4.16 -5.91
N GLU A 148 -15.40 3.11 -6.63
CA GLU A 148 -16.24 1.95 -6.91
C GLU A 148 -15.44 0.67 -6.65
N TYR A 149 -16.17 -0.39 -6.26
CA TYR A 149 -15.56 -1.64 -5.84
C TYR A 149 -16.07 -2.82 -6.66
N ASP A 150 -15.24 -3.83 -6.80
CA ASP A 150 -15.73 -5.18 -6.96
C ASP A 150 -16.26 -5.65 -5.61
N VAL A 151 -17.57 -5.75 -5.48
CA VAL A 151 -18.23 -6.08 -4.19
C VAL A 151 -17.85 -7.49 -3.74
N LYS A 152 -17.74 -8.44 -4.68
CA LYS A 152 -17.40 -9.84 -4.37
C LYS A 152 -15.98 -10.00 -3.86
N GLU A 153 -15.04 -9.39 -4.56
CA GLU A 153 -13.61 -9.47 -4.22
C GLU A 153 -13.20 -8.41 -3.19
N ARG A 154 -14.07 -7.42 -2.90
CA ARG A 154 -13.84 -6.28 -2.01
C ARG A 154 -12.56 -5.51 -2.38
N VAL A 155 -12.38 -5.24 -3.67
CA VAL A 155 -11.24 -4.48 -4.19
C VAL A 155 -11.69 -3.23 -4.93
N ILE A 156 -10.88 -2.18 -4.89
CA ILE A 156 -11.14 -0.92 -5.60
C ILE A 156 -11.04 -1.15 -7.10
N LYS A 157 -12.11 -0.83 -7.84
CA LYS A 157 -12.20 -0.90 -9.30
C LYS A 157 -12.01 0.45 -9.97
N GLU A 158 -12.60 1.49 -9.40
CA GLU A 158 -12.51 2.86 -9.89
C GLU A 158 -12.18 3.80 -8.74
N LEU A 159 -11.34 4.79 -9.01
CA LEU A 159 -10.91 5.78 -8.03
C LEU A 159 -10.55 7.07 -8.74
N ASP A 160 -11.21 8.17 -8.34
CA ASP A 160 -10.87 9.52 -8.74
C ASP A 160 -10.52 10.35 -7.51
N ILE A 161 -9.39 11.05 -7.59
CA ILE A 161 -8.89 11.99 -6.57
C ILE A 161 -8.95 13.39 -7.15
N VAL A 162 -9.50 14.32 -6.38
CA VAL A 162 -9.58 15.74 -6.73
C VAL A 162 -8.78 16.59 -5.74
N ASP A 163 -8.39 17.76 -6.21
CA ASP A 163 -7.84 18.79 -5.35
C ASP A 163 -8.94 19.69 -4.74
N LYS A 164 -8.54 20.68 -3.95
CA LYS A 164 -9.45 21.62 -3.28
C LYS A 164 -10.37 22.40 -4.26
N SER A 165 -9.97 22.55 -5.53
CA SER A 165 -10.78 23.21 -6.56
C SER A 165 -11.80 22.27 -7.21
N GLY A 166 -11.77 20.97 -6.89
CA GLY A 166 -12.57 19.92 -7.54
C GLY A 166 -11.96 19.42 -8.86
N SER A 167 -10.74 19.84 -9.20
CA SER A 167 -10.06 19.36 -10.40
C SER A 167 -9.52 17.95 -10.20
N VAL A 168 -9.78 17.03 -11.15
CA VAL A 168 -9.29 15.66 -11.09
C VAL A 168 -7.77 15.64 -11.22
N ARG A 169 -7.09 15.08 -10.22
CA ARG A 169 -5.63 14.99 -10.15
C ARG A 169 -5.12 13.56 -10.35
N TYR A 170 -5.98 12.59 -10.13
CA TYR A 170 -5.74 11.18 -10.40
C TYR A 170 -7.04 10.48 -10.76
N SER A 171 -7.00 9.62 -11.78
CA SER A 171 -8.12 8.76 -12.15
C SER A 171 -7.61 7.39 -12.59
N MET A 172 -8.13 6.32 -12.00
CA MET A 172 -7.82 4.96 -12.44
C MET A 172 -8.29 4.72 -13.88
N THR A 173 -9.48 5.19 -14.22
CA THR A 173 -10.09 5.01 -15.56
C THR A 173 -9.33 5.79 -16.62
N GLY A 174 -8.93 7.02 -16.34
CA GLY A 174 -8.14 7.87 -17.25
C GLY A 174 -6.78 7.26 -17.60
N ARG A 175 -6.11 6.65 -16.63
CA ARG A 175 -4.83 5.98 -16.84
C ARG A 175 -4.92 4.76 -17.78
N ILE A 176 -6.01 4.01 -17.69
CA ILE A 176 -6.29 2.87 -18.58
C ILE A 176 -6.57 3.39 -20.00
N ALA A 177 -7.37 4.45 -20.14
CA ALA A 177 -7.67 5.05 -21.44
C ALA A 177 -6.42 5.63 -22.11
N GLU A 178 -5.55 6.33 -21.39
CA GLU A 178 -4.27 6.84 -21.92
C GLU A 178 -3.34 5.73 -22.36
N LEU A 179 -3.20 4.64 -21.59
CA LEU A 179 -2.40 3.48 -21.95
C LEU A 179 -2.96 2.75 -23.18
N THR A 180 -4.28 2.67 -23.31
CA THR A 180 -4.95 2.07 -24.47
C THR A 180 -4.80 2.95 -25.71
N THR A 181 -4.89 4.28 -25.56
CA THR A 181 -4.72 5.23 -26.67
C THR A 181 -3.29 5.30 -27.14
N GLN A 182 -2.29 5.24 -26.23
CA GLN A 182 -0.87 5.18 -26.59
C GLN A 182 -0.48 3.85 -27.27
N ALA A 183 -1.14 2.75 -26.92
CA ALA A 183 -0.95 1.46 -27.60
C ALA A 183 -1.55 1.44 -29.02
N ALA A 184 -2.54 2.30 -29.32
CA ALA A 184 -3.21 2.40 -30.61
C ALA A 184 -2.50 3.35 -31.61
N GLN A 185 -1.53 4.18 -31.18
CA GLN A 185 -0.75 5.05 -32.07
C GLN A 185 0.72 4.61 -32.07
N PRO A 186 1.21 3.93 -33.12
CA PRO A 186 2.63 3.60 -33.22
C PRO A 186 3.43 4.88 -33.45
N SER A 187 4.19 5.34 -32.44
CA SER A 187 5.10 6.45 -32.55
C SER A 187 6.18 6.17 -33.60
N GLN A 188 6.59 7.18 -34.37
CA GLN A 188 7.66 7.07 -35.41
C GLN A 188 8.98 6.47 -34.85
N ALA A 189 9.22 6.56 -33.54
CA ALA A 189 10.36 5.94 -32.86
C ALA A 189 10.29 4.40 -32.83
N VAL A 190 9.11 3.78 -32.91
CA VAL A 190 8.93 2.32 -32.97
C VAL A 190 9.25 1.78 -34.35
N GLN A 191 9.02 2.57 -35.42
CA GLN A 191 9.38 2.17 -36.78
C GLN A 191 10.91 2.15 -37.04
N ALA A 192 11.65 3.06 -36.39
CA ALA A 192 13.11 3.08 -36.43
C ALA A 192 13.75 1.89 -35.66
N ARG A 193 13.12 1.46 -34.56
CA ARG A 193 13.59 0.29 -33.78
C ARG A 193 13.27 -1.04 -34.40
N ARG A 194 12.26 -1.17 -35.26
CA ARG A 194 11.93 -2.41 -35.96
C ARG A 194 13.00 -2.82 -37.02
N LYS A 195 13.84 -1.91 -37.46
CA LYS A 195 14.96 -2.21 -38.35
C LYS A 195 16.23 -2.70 -37.65
N ALA A 196 16.31 -2.59 -36.31
CA ALA A 196 17.49 -2.98 -35.52
C ALA A 196 17.32 -4.27 -34.71
N ALA A 197 16.12 -4.84 -34.63
CA ALA A 197 15.82 -5.97 -33.77
C ALA A 197 15.54 -7.26 -34.51
N ASN A 198 16.62 -7.82 -35.13
CA ASN A 198 16.67 -9.24 -35.48
C ASN A 198 17.66 -9.95 -34.52
N ARG A 199 17.43 -9.88 -33.24
CA ARG A 199 18.14 -10.64 -32.20
C ARG A 199 17.10 -11.37 -31.35
N PRO A 200 17.26 -12.66 -31.04
CA PRO A 200 16.25 -13.42 -30.28
C PRO A 200 16.11 -12.83 -28.89
N THR A 201 14.91 -12.38 -28.55
CA THR A 201 14.55 -11.93 -27.20
C THR A 201 14.21 -13.12 -26.32
N GLN A 202 14.85 -13.20 -25.16
CA GLN A 202 14.45 -14.10 -24.08
C GLN A 202 12.97 -13.82 -23.70
N PRO A 203 12.19 -14.86 -23.35
CA PRO A 203 10.80 -14.65 -22.92
C PRO A 203 10.74 -13.83 -21.63
N ALA A 204 9.71 -12.96 -21.53
CA ALA A 204 9.41 -12.20 -20.32
C ALA A 204 9.17 -13.15 -19.13
N PRO A 205 9.62 -12.80 -17.92
CA PRO A 205 9.39 -13.63 -16.75
C PRO A 205 7.89 -13.81 -16.50
N ALA A 206 7.51 -15.04 -16.17
CA ALA A 206 6.15 -15.41 -15.78
C ALA A 206 5.70 -14.59 -14.55
N PRO A 207 4.38 -14.35 -14.34
CA PRO A 207 3.90 -13.65 -13.17
C PRO A 207 4.38 -14.36 -11.91
N SER A 208 4.85 -13.58 -10.92
CA SER A 208 5.38 -14.06 -9.64
C SER A 208 4.40 -15.04 -8.97
N ALA A 209 4.91 -16.21 -8.61
CA ALA A 209 4.17 -17.23 -7.89
C ALA A 209 3.93 -16.87 -6.40
N TYR A 210 4.42 -15.70 -5.95
CA TYR A 210 4.39 -15.28 -4.56
C TYR A 210 3.25 -14.33 -4.26
N THR A 211 2.69 -14.44 -3.05
CA THR A 211 1.75 -13.46 -2.50
C THR A 211 2.43 -12.09 -2.33
N PRO A 212 1.68 -10.97 -2.24
CA PRO A 212 2.28 -9.64 -2.03
C PRO A 212 3.15 -9.53 -0.77
N VAL A 213 2.86 -10.30 0.27
CA VAL A 213 3.66 -10.34 1.51
C VAL A 213 4.96 -11.09 1.28
N GLU A 214 4.90 -12.22 0.61
CA GLU A 214 6.08 -13.01 0.23
C GLU A 214 6.97 -12.27 -0.76
N GLN A 215 6.39 -11.54 -1.71
CA GLN A 215 7.13 -10.68 -2.63
C GLN A 215 7.86 -9.55 -1.88
N GLY A 216 7.23 -8.93 -0.88
CA GLY A 216 7.84 -7.91 -0.05
C GLY A 216 8.98 -8.45 0.83
N LEU A 217 8.86 -9.68 1.31
CA LEU A 217 9.92 -10.38 2.03
C LEU A 217 11.09 -10.71 1.09
N PHE A 218 10.78 -11.29 -0.05
CA PHE A 218 11.75 -11.65 -1.09
C PHE A 218 12.61 -10.45 -1.51
N ASN A 219 11.99 -9.31 -1.82
CA ASN A 219 12.69 -8.10 -2.24
C ASN A 219 13.66 -7.59 -1.15
N ARG A 220 13.25 -7.62 0.13
CA ARG A 220 14.14 -7.24 1.25
C ARG A 220 15.31 -8.22 1.43
N MET A 221 15.08 -9.50 1.18
CA MET A 221 16.15 -10.50 1.28
C MET A 221 17.18 -10.33 0.16
N VAL A 222 16.75 -10.01 -1.06
CA VAL A 222 17.61 -9.67 -2.20
C VAL A 222 18.44 -8.42 -1.89
N GLU A 223 17.79 -7.34 -1.42
CA GLU A 223 18.45 -6.09 -1.03
C GLU A 223 19.52 -6.32 0.05
N ASN A 224 19.16 -7.00 1.12
CA ASN A 224 20.08 -7.30 2.21
C ASN A 224 21.25 -8.19 1.78
N TYR A 225 21.01 -9.14 0.88
CA TYR A 225 22.05 -9.98 0.32
C TYR A 225 23.08 -9.17 -0.49
N VAL A 226 22.62 -8.28 -1.35
CA VAL A 226 23.47 -7.39 -2.16
C VAL A 226 24.30 -6.45 -1.29
N HIS A 227 23.72 -5.95 -0.19
CA HIS A 227 24.43 -5.08 0.76
C HIS A 227 25.27 -5.83 1.80
N GLY A 228 25.39 -7.14 1.71
CA GLY A 228 26.23 -7.94 2.63
C GLY A 228 25.72 -7.97 4.07
N VAL A 229 24.42 -7.75 4.29
CA VAL A 229 23.80 -7.82 5.61
C VAL A 229 23.63 -9.29 5.99
N ALA A 230 24.11 -9.68 7.19
CA ALA A 230 23.92 -11.05 7.68
C ALA A 230 22.45 -11.33 8.06
N ALA A 231 21.98 -12.54 7.78
CA ALA A 231 20.68 -13.01 8.26
C ALA A 231 20.72 -13.26 9.79
N LYS A 232 19.55 -13.36 10.42
CA LYS A 232 19.42 -13.49 11.89
C LYS A 232 20.14 -14.72 12.49
N ASP A 233 20.32 -15.76 11.70
CA ASP A 233 21.03 -16.99 12.03
C ASP A 233 22.54 -16.90 11.75
N GLY A 234 23.04 -15.74 11.30
CA GLY A 234 24.43 -15.52 10.93
C GLY A 234 24.82 -15.99 9.53
N GLY A 235 23.89 -16.54 8.75
CA GLY A 235 24.07 -16.91 7.34
C GLY A 235 23.80 -15.76 6.38
N ASP A 236 23.78 -16.06 5.08
CA ASP A 236 23.37 -15.10 4.05
C ASP A 236 21.87 -15.24 3.68
N TYR A 237 21.31 -14.18 3.15
CA TYR A 237 19.88 -14.14 2.81
C TYR A 237 19.49 -15.03 1.62
N ARG A 238 20.43 -15.40 0.75
CA ARG A 238 20.18 -16.37 -0.33
C ARG A 238 19.92 -17.77 0.25
N THR A 239 20.78 -18.20 1.18
CA THR A 239 20.60 -19.48 1.89
C THR A 239 19.34 -19.46 2.75
N ALA A 240 19.03 -18.35 3.42
CA ALA A 240 17.81 -18.18 4.20
C ALA A 240 16.56 -18.29 3.31
N TRP A 241 16.57 -17.73 2.11
CA TRP A 241 15.47 -17.84 1.15
C TRP A 241 15.27 -19.26 0.65
N ILE A 242 16.35 -19.94 0.29
CA ILE A 242 16.33 -21.35 -0.13
C ILE A 242 15.71 -22.24 0.95
N ASN A 243 16.11 -22.04 2.20
CA ASN A 243 15.57 -22.79 3.33
C ASN A 243 14.09 -22.48 3.63
N TYR A 244 13.69 -21.21 3.48
CA TYR A 244 12.31 -20.76 3.68
C TYR A 244 11.34 -21.35 2.66
N THR A 245 11.76 -21.41 1.38
CA THR A 245 10.90 -21.92 0.28
C THR A 245 10.99 -23.42 0.08
N HIS A 246 11.88 -24.13 0.79
CA HIS A 246 12.25 -25.51 0.49
C HIS A 246 12.65 -25.72 -0.96
N ALA A 247 13.45 -24.79 -1.46
CA ALA A 247 13.65 -24.50 -2.86
C ALA A 247 14.34 -25.60 -3.65
N GLY A 248 13.81 -25.86 -4.83
CA GLY A 248 14.51 -26.52 -5.94
C GLY A 248 15.36 -25.54 -6.76
N GLU A 249 16.00 -26.04 -7.83
CA GLU A 249 16.87 -25.25 -8.71
C GLU A 249 16.17 -24.01 -9.32
N ALA A 250 14.84 -24.08 -9.51
CA ALA A 250 14.06 -22.98 -10.10
C ALA A 250 13.99 -21.75 -9.19
N GLU A 251 13.76 -21.92 -7.90
CA GLU A 251 13.67 -20.83 -6.91
C GLU A 251 15.04 -20.20 -6.65
N VAL A 252 16.11 -21.00 -6.68
CA VAL A 252 17.48 -20.49 -6.61
C VAL A 252 17.75 -19.57 -7.79
N ALA A 253 17.39 -19.97 -9.01
CA ALA A 253 17.55 -19.13 -10.20
C ALA A 253 16.73 -17.83 -10.14
N ILE A 254 15.52 -17.88 -9.55
CA ILE A 254 14.67 -16.67 -9.33
C ILE A 254 15.38 -15.69 -8.40
N PHE A 255 15.96 -16.15 -7.30
CA PHE A 255 16.69 -15.29 -6.38
C PHE A 255 17.92 -14.68 -7.01
N ASP A 256 18.73 -15.48 -7.70
CA ASP A 256 19.96 -15.03 -8.36
C ASP A 256 19.67 -14.01 -9.47
N ASN A 257 18.61 -14.20 -10.26
CA ASN A 257 18.18 -13.24 -11.26
C ASN A 257 17.72 -11.92 -10.62
N ALA A 258 16.96 -11.98 -9.53
CA ALA A 258 16.52 -10.78 -8.82
C ALA A 258 17.69 -10.00 -8.19
N VAL A 259 18.74 -10.68 -7.74
CA VAL A 259 20.00 -10.07 -7.29
C VAL A 259 20.67 -9.30 -8.44
N GLN A 260 20.79 -9.90 -9.61
CA GLN A 260 21.36 -9.23 -10.79
C GLN A 260 20.56 -8.01 -11.22
N ASP A 261 19.22 -8.12 -11.25
CA ASP A 261 18.32 -7.00 -11.59
C ASP A 261 18.43 -5.86 -10.57
N TYR A 262 18.53 -6.19 -9.29
CA TYR A 262 18.70 -5.18 -8.23
C TYR A 262 20.05 -4.49 -8.31
N MET A 263 21.15 -5.24 -8.47
CA MET A 263 22.51 -4.68 -8.66
C MET A 263 22.53 -3.75 -9.87
N TYR A 264 21.98 -4.18 -11.00
CA TYR A 264 21.89 -3.36 -12.22
C TYR A 264 21.10 -2.06 -11.98
N SER A 265 19.98 -2.13 -11.26
CA SER A 265 19.13 -0.97 -10.93
C SER A 265 19.84 0.04 -10.02
N CYS A 266 20.76 -0.44 -9.17
CA CYS A 266 21.56 0.38 -8.24
C CYS A 266 22.90 0.86 -8.84
N GLY A 267 23.24 0.44 -10.07
CA GLY A 267 24.53 0.77 -10.71
C GLY A 267 25.72 0.06 -10.06
N ILE A 268 25.49 -1.06 -9.38
CA ILE A 268 26.53 -1.91 -8.77
C ILE A 268 26.99 -2.91 -9.83
N GLN A 269 28.29 -2.92 -10.16
CA GLN A 269 28.91 -3.86 -11.10
C GLN A 269 29.47 -5.07 -10.37
#